data_e477bb6205a34f4e4555f09b57d1ec05
#
_entry.id   e477bb6205a34f4e4555f09b57d1ec05
#
_cell.length_a   1.000
_cell.length_b   1.000
_cell.length_c   1.000
_cell.angle_alpha   90.00
_cell.angle_beta   90.00
_cell.angle_gamma   90.00
#
_symmetry.space_group_name_H-M   'P 1'
#
loop_
_entity.id
_entity.type
_entity.pdbx_description
1 polymer ?
#
loop_
_entity_poly.entity_id
_entity_poly.type
_entity_poly.pdbx_seq_one_letter_code
_entity_poly.pdbx_strand_id
1 'polypeptide(L)'
;MNALILNKAKATSRPASGFTLIELLIVVAIIGILAAIAIPKYQDYVARSKVGAAIGEAAGGKTGIDAELALLPSLDTEQAMKATRLTAETPNCTISVTAAELGVTAIVCTIKGGPGTVAAKKVTWSRDAEGAWTCKAAGIAEAHTNLTCPAST
;
A
#
# COMPACT_ATOMS: atom_id res chain seq x y z
N MET A 1 6.47 31.63 77.56
CA MET A 1 5.29 30.95 76.91
C MET A 1 5.05 31.68 75.59
N ASN A 2 5.56 31.08 74.47
CA ASN A 2 5.39 31.58 73.12
C ASN A 2 4.23 30.85 72.45
N ALA A 3 3.14 31.50 72.14
CA ALA A 3 2.03 30.98 71.40
C ALA A 3 2.36 31.00 69.89
N LEU A 4 2.51 29.82 69.28
CA LEU A 4 2.74 29.66 67.85
C LEU A 4 1.39 29.87 67.13
N ILE A 5 1.25 30.96 66.38
CA ILE A 5 0.07 31.22 65.56
C ILE A 5 0.24 30.49 64.26
N LEU A 6 -0.46 29.33 64.13
CA LEU A 6 -0.57 28.58 62.87
C LEU A 6 -1.49 29.33 61.90
N ASN A 7 -0.88 29.99 60.91
CA ASN A 7 -1.59 30.63 59.81
C ASN A 7 -2.04 29.59 58.82
N LYS A 8 -3.34 29.18 58.88
CA LYS A 8 -3.99 28.21 57.99
C LYS A 8 -4.21 28.85 56.62
N ALA A 9 -3.32 28.60 55.69
CA ALA A 9 -3.47 29.02 54.31
C ALA A 9 -4.77 28.42 53.74
N LYS A 10 -5.73 29.29 53.38
CA LYS A 10 -7.00 28.94 52.77
C LYS A 10 -6.73 28.57 51.29
N ALA A 11 -6.72 27.29 50.99
CA ALA A 11 -6.62 26.84 49.60
C ALA A 11 -7.89 27.28 48.85
N THR A 12 -7.74 28.25 47.96
CA THR A 12 -8.78 28.65 47.02
C THR A 12 -8.88 27.59 45.93
N SER A 13 -9.84 26.68 46.05
CA SER A 13 -10.19 25.75 44.97
C SER A 13 -10.79 26.55 43.82
N ARG A 14 -10.08 26.66 42.69
CA ARG A 14 -10.65 27.15 41.44
C ARG A 14 -11.77 26.20 41.02
N PRO A 15 -12.97 26.71 40.68
CA PRO A 15 -14.03 25.86 40.16
C PRO A 15 -13.53 25.25 38.86
N ALA A 16 -13.51 23.93 38.76
CA ALA A 16 -13.30 23.22 37.51
C ALA A 16 -14.53 23.48 36.63
N SER A 17 -14.37 24.24 35.55
CA SER A 17 -15.44 24.40 34.55
C SER A 17 -15.60 23.05 33.83
N GLY A 18 -16.74 22.40 34.04
CA GLY A 18 -17.13 21.18 33.33
C GLY A 18 -17.53 21.51 31.89
N PHE A 19 -17.26 20.61 30.97
CA PHE A 19 -17.73 20.65 29.58
C PHE A 19 -19.27 20.47 29.54
N THR A 20 -19.96 21.28 28.77
CA THR A 20 -21.39 21.10 28.57
C THR A 20 -21.66 19.94 27.59
N LEU A 21 -22.79 19.27 27.76
CA LEU A 21 -23.20 18.18 26.88
C LEU A 21 -23.40 18.67 25.44
N ILE A 22 -23.87 19.91 25.25
CA ILE A 22 -24.07 20.49 23.92
C ILE A 22 -22.74 20.83 23.21
N GLU A 23 -21.71 21.27 23.93
CA GLU A 23 -20.38 21.50 23.35
C GLU A 23 -19.79 20.19 22.82
N LEU A 24 -19.93 19.08 23.57
CA LEU A 24 -19.47 17.78 23.11
C LEU A 24 -20.26 17.30 21.89
N LEU A 25 -21.59 17.50 21.89
CA LEU A 25 -22.46 17.04 20.81
C LEU A 25 -22.16 17.76 19.48
N ILE A 26 -21.90 19.06 19.51
CA ILE A 26 -21.54 19.83 18.32
C ILE A 26 -20.20 19.35 17.77
N VAL A 27 -19.21 19.10 18.62
CA VAL A 27 -17.88 18.65 18.21
C VAL A 27 -17.96 17.28 17.51
N VAL A 28 -18.66 16.30 18.10
CA VAL A 28 -18.77 14.98 17.46
C VAL A 28 -19.59 15.02 16.16
N ALA A 29 -20.58 15.91 16.06
CA ALA A 29 -21.34 16.11 14.83
C ALA A 29 -20.45 16.64 13.70
N ILE A 30 -19.61 17.65 13.97
CA ILE A 30 -18.67 18.19 12.99
C ILE A 30 -17.64 17.16 12.57
N ILE A 31 -17.03 16.44 13.54
CA ILE A 31 -16.09 15.36 13.25
C ILE A 31 -16.73 14.29 12.37
N GLY A 32 -17.97 13.90 12.66
CA GLY A 32 -18.72 12.91 11.88
C GLY A 32 -18.89 13.33 10.41
N ILE A 33 -19.25 14.59 10.16
CA ILE A 33 -19.40 15.12 8.80
C ILE A 33 -18.05 15.15 8.05
N LEU A 34 -16.99 15.62 8.71
CA LEU A 34 -15.65 15.65 8.10
C LEU A 34 -15.12 14.25 7.82
N ALA A 35 -15.30 13.32 8.74
CA ALA A 35 -14.88 11.93 8.59
C ALA A 35 -15.59 11.23 7.42
N ALA A 36 -16.89 11.51 7.21
CA ALA A 36 -17.65 10.93 6.11
C ALA A 36 -17.06 11.25 4.73
N ILE A 37 -16.42 12.40 4.58
CA ILE A 37 -15.74 12.81 3.33
C ILE A 37 -14.27 12.38 3.31
N ALA A 38 -13.59 12.48 4.44
CA ALA A 38 -12.15 12.24 4.53
C ALA A 38 -11.78 10.76 4.38
N ILE A 39 -12.55 9.85 4.99
CA ILE A 39 -12.25 8.42 4.99
C ILE A 39 -12.19 7.83 3.56
N PRO A 40 -13.21 8.00 2.68
CA PRO A 40 -13.14 7.45 1.34
C PRO A 40 -11.99 8.04 0.51
N LYS A 41 -11.72 9.33 0.63
CA LYS A 41 -10.57 9.96 -0.06
C LYS A 41 -9.22 9.42 0.41
N TYR A 42 -9.09 9.16 1.69
CA TYR A 42 -7.90 8.52 2.25
C TYR A 42 -7.72 7.09 1.73
N GLN A 43 -8.81 6.32 1.66
CA GLN A 43 -8.76 4.95 1.11
C GLN A 43 -8.33 4.94 -0.36
N ASP A 44 -8.84 5.86 -1.19
CA ASP A 44 -8.43 6.02 -2.58
C ASP A 44 -6.94 6.36 -2.71
N TYR A 45 -6.44 7.26 -1.85
CA TYR A 45 -5.02 7.60 -1.83
C TYR A 45 -4.14 6.40 -1.45
N VAL A 46 -4.53 5.64 -0.42
CA VAL A 46 -3.82 4.42 0.00
C VAL A 46 -3.87 3.36 -1.10
N ALA A 47 -5.01 3.20 -1.78
CA ALA A 47 -5.16 2.25 -2.88
C ALA A 47 -4.18 2.57 -4.02
N ARG A 48 -4.12 3.83 -4.48
CA ARG A 48 -3.17 4.27 -5.53
C ARG A 48 -1.72 4.07 -5.11
N SER A 49 -1.39 4.39 -3.86
CA SER A 49 -0.03 4.19 -3.33
C SER A 49 0.37 2.72 -3.33
N LYS A 50 -0.53 1.83 -2.92
CA LYS A 50 -0.30 0.37 -2.92
C LYS A 50 -0.11 -0.18 -4.33
N VAL A 51 -0.93 0.25 -5.29
CA VAL A 51 -0.78 -0.16 -6.69
C VAL A 51 0.53 0.36 -7.28
N GLY A 52 0.89 1.63 -7.02
CA GLY A 52 2.16 2.19 -7.47
C GLY A 52 3.38 1.44 -6.92
N ALA A 53 3.35 1.08 -5.61
CA ALA A 53 4.40 0.27 -4.99
C ALA A 53 4.49 -1.12 -5.65
N ALA A 54 3.35 -1.78 -5.88
CA ALA A 54 3.29 -3.09 -6.52
C ALA A 54 3.85 -3.08 -7.95
N ILE A 55 3.54 -2.04 -8.73
CA ILE A 55 4.09 -1.84 -10.08
C ILE A 55 5.61 -1.70 -10.02
N GLY A 56 6.13 -0.88 -9.10
CA GLY A 56 7.57 -0.64 -8.95
C GLY A 56 8.33 -1.87 -8.45
N GLU A 57 7.80 -2.57 -7.44
CA GLU A 57 8.45 -3.78 -6.90
C GLU A 57 8.53 -4.89 -7.95
N ALA A 58 7.44 -5.17 -8.67
CA ALA A 58 7.46 -6.16 -9.73
C ALA A 58 8.36 -5.75 -10.92
N ALA A 59 8.37 -4.46 -11.28
CA ALA A 59 9.22 -3.96 -12.36
C ALA A 59 10.72 -4.12 -12.07
N GLY A 60 11.12 -4.14 -10.79
CA GLY A 60 12.51 -4.31 -10.38
C GLY A 60 13.14 -5.62 -10.86
N GLY A 61 12.34 -6.66 -11.11
CA GLY A 61 12.81 -7.95 -11.58
C GLY A 61 13.10 -8.06 -13.08
N LYS A 62 12.62 -7.10 -13.88
CA LYS A 62 12.70 -7.20 -15.36
C LYS A 62 14.13 -7.29 -15.88
N THR A 63 14.99 -6.39 -15.42
CA THR A 63 16.38 -6.33 -15.88
C THR A 63 17.15 -7.61 -15.59
N GLY A 64 16.89 -8.23 -14.43
CA GLY A 64 17.53 -9.48 -14.08
C GLY A 64 17.08 -10.66 -14.99
N ILE A 65 15.79 -10.73 -15.31
CA ILE A 65 15.27 -11.70 -16.28
C ILE A 65 15.85 -11.45 -17.68
N ASP A 66 15.89 -10.20 -18.16
CA ASP A 66 16.44 -9.88 -19.46
C ASP A 66 17.92 -10.28 -19.57
N ALA A 67 18.69 -10.06 -18.50
CA ALA A 67 20.11 -10.45 -18.48
C ALA A 67 20.30 -11.97 -18.54
N GLU A 68 19.48 -12.74 -17.84
CA GLU A 68 19.57 -14.21 -17.84
C GLU A 68 19.07 -14.79 -19.16
N LEU A 69 17.99 -14.25 -19.73
CA LEU A 69 17.47 -14.69 -21.03
C LEU A 69 18.36 -14.35 -22.21
N ALA A 70 19.28 -13.39 -22.06
CA ALA A 70 20.34 -13.14 -23.06
C ALA A 70 21.35 -14.31 -23.13
N LEU A 71 21.48 -15.11 -22.07
CA LEU A 71 22.38 -16.24 -21.98
C LEU A 71 21.66 -17.57 -22.23
N LEU A 72 20.44 -17.71 -21.72
CA LEU A 72 19.64 -18.92 -21.75
C LEU A 72 18.25 -18.59 -22.31
N PRO A 73 17.81 -19.20 -23.43
CA PRO A 73 16.53 -18.83 -24.05
C PRO A 73 15.29 -19.30 -23.26
N SER A 74 15.48 -20.16 -22.27
CA SER A 74 14.42 -20.69 -21.41
C SER A 74 14.91 -20.82 -19.98
N LEU A 75 14.04 -20.53 -19.02
CA LEU A 75 14.29 -20.63 -17.59
C LEU A 75 13.11 -21.37 -16.94
N ASP A 76 13.39 -22.29 -16.04
CA ASP A 76 12.33 -22.83 -15.19
C ASP A 76 11.86 -21.77 -14.17
N THR A 77 10.79 -22.08 -13.43
CA THR A 77 10.19 -21.12 -12.47
C THR A 77 11.18 -20.70 -11.38
N GLU A 78 12.05 -21.60 -10.91
CA GLU A 78 13.02 -21.30 -9.85
C GLU A 78 14.13 -20.41 -10.39
N GLN A 79 14.67 -20.72 -11.56
CA GLN A 79 15.68 -19.94 -12.27
C GLN A 79 15.13 -18.53 -12.59
N ALA A 80 13.89 -18.45 -13.12
CA ALA A 80 13.25 -17.19 -13.42
C ALA A 80 13.05 -16.35 -12.17
N MET A 81 12.60 -16.94 -11.06
CA MET A 81 12.48 -16.23 -9.78
C MET A 81 13.84 -15.73 -9.27
N LYS A 82 14.88 -16.57 -9.34
CA LYS A 82 16.25 -16.19 -8.95
C LYS A 82 16.80 -15.08 -9.84
N ALA A 83 16.51 -15.10 -11.13
CA ALA A 83 16.92 -14.09 -12.09
C ALA A 83 16.36 -12.70 -11.75
N THR A 84 15.14 -12.62 -11.23
CA THR A 84 14.57 -11.33 -10.79
C THR A 84 15.37 -10.62 -9.71
N ARG A 85 16.13 -11.36 -8.90
CA ARG A 85 16.77 -10.91 -7.66
C ARG A 85 15.81 -10.33 -6.63
N LEU A 86 14.52 -10.59 -6.77
CA LEU A 86 13.49 -10.23 -5.82
C LEU A 86 13.29 -11.34 -4.80
N THR A 87 12.83 -10.97 -3.61
CA THR A 87 12.32 -11.93 -2.63
C THR A 87 10.86 -12.27 -2.96
N ALA A 88 10.45 -13.51 -2.73
CA ALA A 88 9.06 -13.93 -2.94
C ALA A 88 8.08 -13.12 -2.09
N GLU A 89 8.52 -12.66 -0.91
CA GLU A 89 7.75 -11.81 -0.01
C GLU A 89 8.41 -10.46 0.14
N THR A 90 7.70 -9.38 -0.22
CA THR A 90 8.09 -7.98 -0.01
C THR A 90 7.09 -7.28 0.93
N PRO A 91 7.34 -6.04 1.35
CA PRO A 91 6.38 -5.29 2.18
C PRO A 91 5.00 -5.09 1.52
N ASN A 92 4.95 -4.99 0.19
CA ASN A 92 3.71 -4.70 -0.53
C ASN A 92 3.23 -5.85 -1.43
N CYS A 93 4.08 -6.83 -1.74
CA CYS A 93 3.77 -7.91 -2.69
C CYS A 93 4.10 -9.30 -2.16
N THR A 94 3.31 -10.27 -2.59
CA THR A 94 3.79 -11.64 -2.79
C THR A 94 4.14 -11.76 -4.27
N ILE A 95 5.43 -11.94 -4.57
CA ILE A 95 5.97 -12.03 -5.93
C ILE A 95 5.97 -13.49 -6.39
N SER A 96 5.50 -13.72 -7.60
CA SER A 96 5.65 -14.98 -8.31
C SER A 96 6.08 -14.72 -9.76
N VAL A 97 6.80 -15.65 -10.34
CA VAL A 97 7.29 -15.56 -11.72
C VAL A 97 6.91 -16.85 -12.44
N THR A 98 6.51 -16.74 -13.69
CA THR A 98 6.28 -17.92 -14.54
C THR A 98 7.62 -18.39 -15.14
N ALA A 99 7.70 -19.68 -15.49
CA ALA A 99 8.81 -20.17 -16.29
C ALA A 99 8.94 -19.35 -17.58
N ALA A 100 10.15 -19.17 -18.05
CA ALA A 100 10.40 -18.48 -19.30
C ALA A 100 10.58 -19.50 -20.41
N GLU A 101 9.69 -19.48 -21.39
CA GLU A 101 9.75 -20.32 -22.59
C GLU A 101 9.92 -19.42 -23.81
N LEU A 102 11.01 -19.63 -24.55
CA LEU A 102 11.35 -18.85 -25.75
C LEU A 102 11.30 -17.32 -25.46
N GLY A 103 11.74 -16.92 -24.27
CA GLY A 103 11.76 -15.50 -23.86
C GLY A 103 10.44 -14.97 -23.29
N VAL A 104 9.34 -15.71 -23.35
CA VAL A 104 8.04 -15.30 -22.80
C VAL A 104 7.94 -15.67 -21.32
N THR A 105 7.68 -14.70 -20.47
CA THR A 105 7.52 -14.89 -19.03
C THR A 105 6.69 -13.78 -18.39
N ALA A 106 6.29 -13.95 -17.15
CA ALA A 106 5.58 -12.90 -16.39
C ALA A 106 6.02 -12.82 -14.94
N ILE A 107 6.15 -11.60 -14.45
CA ILE A 107 6.34 -11.29 -13.02
C ILE A 107 5.00 -10.82 -12.46
N VAL A 108 4.49 -11.50 -11.46
CA VAL A 108 3.20 -11.22 -10.84
C VAL A 108 3.43 -10.75 -9.40
N CYS A 109 2.92 -9.59 -9.07
CA CYS A 109 2.78 -9.12 -7.70
C CYS A 109 1.32 -9.27 -7.26
N THR A 110 1.07 -10.06 -6.23
CA THR A 110 -0.19 -10.06 -5.50
C THR A 110 -0.09 -9.07 -4.35
N ILE A 111 -0.93 -8.02 -4.37
CA ILE A 111 -0.85 -6.89 -3.43
C ILE A 111 -1.21 -7.34 -2.01
N LYS A 112 -0.33 -7.00 -1.06
CA LYS A 112 -0.51 -7.29 0.37
C LYS A 112 -1.13 -6.09 1.08
N GLY A 113 -2.26 -6.33 1.75
CA GLY A 113 -2.93 -5.29 2.55
C GLY A 113 -3.48 -4.12 1.73
N GLY A 114 -3.89 -3.06 2.44
CA GLY A 114 -4.56 -1.91 1.84
C GLY A 114 -6.07 -2.05 1.81
N PRO A 115 -6.79 -1.09 1.20
CA PRO A 115 -8.23 -1.16 1.04
C PRO A 115 -8.67 -2.39 0.23
N GLY A 116 -9.86 -2.93 0.50
CA GLY A 116 -10.42 -4.10 -0.19
C GLY A 116 -10.51 -3.95 -1.72
N THR A 117 -10.48 -2.74 -2.23
CA THR A 117 -10.46 -2.43 -3.67
C THR A 117 -9.18 -2.86 -4.37
N VAL A 118 -8.06 -3.03 -3.62
CA VAL A 118 -6.74 -3.39 -4.16
C VAL A 118 -6.08 -4.56 -3.44
N ALA A 119 -6.47 -4.89 -2.22
CA ALA A 119 -5.94 -6.02 -1.47
C ALA A 119 -6.17 -7.34 -2.22
N ALA A 120 -5.15 -8.20 -2.27
CA ALA A 120 -5.13 -9.48 -3.00
C ALA A 120 -5.33 -9.37 -4.53
N LYS A 121 -5.37 -8.17 -5.09
CA LYS A 121 -5.37 -7.94 -6.54
C LYS A 121 -3.96 -8.10 -7.11
N LYS A 122 -3.87 -8.28 -8.43
CA LYS A 122 -2.62 -8.63 -9.10
C LYS A 122 -2.17 -7.54 -10.05
N VAL A 123 -0.88 -7.23 -9.99
CA VAL A 123 -0.15 -6.48 -11.01
C VAL A 123 0.76 -7.46 -11.72
N THR A 124 0.68 -7.53 -13.04
CA THR A 124 1.44 -8.46 -13.86
C THR A 124 2.27 -7.72 -14.89
N TRP A 125 3.56 -7.92 -14.88
CA TRP A 125 4.47 -7.56 -15.96
C TRP A 125 4.70 -8.78 -16.85
N SER A 126 4.28 -8.71 -18.10
CA SER A 126 4.45 -9.77 -19.09
C SER A 126 5.50 -9.37 -20.10
N ARG A 127 6.45 -10.26 -20.37
CA ARG A 127 7.47 -10.17 -21.42
C ARG A 127 7.03 -11.01 -22.61
N ASP A 128 7.09 -10.42 -23.79
CA ASP A 128 6.90 -11.16 -25.04
C ASP A 128 8.21 -11.78 -25.55
N ALA A 129 8.12 -12.52 -26.67
CA ALA A 129 9.26 -13.20 -27.28
C ALA A 129 10.31 -12.20 -27.84
N GLU A 130 9.87 -11.01 -28.20
CA GLU A 130 10.70 -9.92 -28.73
C GLU A 130 11.40 -9.15 -27.61
N GLY A 131 11.07 -9.42 -26.35
CA GLY A 131 11.68 -8.79 -25.17
C GLY A 131 10.96 -7.55 -24.68
N ALA A 132 9.79 -7.21 -25.24
CA ALA A 132 9.03 -6.08 -24.77
C ALA A 132 8.22 -6.43 -23.50
N TRP A 133 8.20 -5.49 -22.55
CA TRP A 133 7.48 -5.64 -21.30
C TRP A 133 6.19 -4.82 -21.31
N THR A 134 5.09 -5.47 -20.99
CA THR A 134 3.78 -4.83 -20.80
C THR A 134 3.28 -5.07 -19.38
N CYS A 135 2.58 -4.07 -18.81
CA CYS A 135 1.98 -4.17 -17.47
C CYS A 135 0.46 -4.19 -17.55
N LYS A 136 -0.17 -4.99 -16.68
CA LYS A 136 -1.62 -5.00 -16.48
C LYS A 136 -1.96 -5.14 -15.00
N ALA A 137 -2.99 -4.44 -14.56
CA ALA A 137 -3.51 -4.48 -13.19
C ALA A 137 -4.89 -5.16 -13.19
N ALA A 138 -4.93 -6.43 -12.77
CA ALA A 138 -6.14 -7.24 -12.82
C ALA A 138 -7.06 -7.01 -11.63
N GLY A 139 -8.34 -6.71 -11.91
CA GLY A 139 -9.38 -6.49 -10.89
C GLY A 139 -9.19 -5.22 -10.07
N ILE A 140 -8.41 -4.26 -10.55
CA ILE A 140 -8.16 -2.96 -9.94
C ILE A 140 -8.88 -1.91 -10.78
N ALA A 141 -9.59 -0.98 -10.11
CA ALA A 141 -10.28 0.10 -10.80
C ALA A 141 -9.29 1.04 -11.50
N GLU A 142 -9.66 1.55 -12.68
CA GLU A 142 -8.84 2.46 -13.50
C GLU A 142 -8.40 3.71 -12.73
N ALA A 143 -9.24 4.19 -11.82
CA ALA A 143 -8.93 5.31 -10.92
C ALA A 143 -7.72 5.06 -10.00
N HIS A 144 -7.33 3.81 -9.76
CA HIS A 144 -6.21 3.44 -8.91
C HIS A 144 -4.97 2.97 -9.70
N THR A 145 -5.05 2.90 -11.04
CA THR A 145 -3.97 2.50 -11.94
C THR A 145 -3.33 3.72 -12.62
N ASN A 146 -2.34 3.49 -13.46
CA ASN A 146 -1.69 4.52 -14.26
C ASN A 146 -1.53 4.06 -15.73
N LEU A 147 -1.07 4.98 -16.60
CA LEU A 147 -0.87 4.70 -18.03
C LEU A 147 0.16 3.59 -18.29
N THR A 148 1.12 3.41 -17.41
CA THR A 148 2.15 2.36 -17.55
C THR A 148 1.58 0.98 -17.26
N CYS A 149 0.58 0.90 -16.38
CA CYS A 149 -0.04 -0.34 -15.95
C CYS A 149 -1.57 -0.14 -15.88
N PRO A 150 -2.27 -0.16 -17.02
CA PRO A 150 -3.70 0.04 -17.07
C PRO A 150 -4.46 -1.10 -16.41
N ALA A 151 -5.70 -0.80 -16.02
CA ALA A 151 -6.62 -1.79 -15.51
C ALA A 151 -6.91 -2.86 -16.59
N SER A 152 -7.07 -4.10 -16.16
CA SER A 152 -7.58 -5.18 -17.00
C SER A 152 -8.76 -5.85 -16.32
N THR A 153 -9.76 -6.11 -17.09
CA THR A 153 -10.93 -6.91 -16.69
C THR A 153 -10.56 -8.37 -16.52
#